data_6e0b64741a2e3a280e8e3cbbd6d402e3
#
_entry.id   6e0b64741a2e3a280e8e3cbbd6d402e3
#
_cell.length_a   1.000
_cell.length_b   1.000
_cell.length_c   1.000
_cell.angle_alpha   90.00
_cell.angle_beta   90.00
_cell.angle_gamma   90.00
#
_symmetry.space_group_name_H-M   'P 1'
#
loop_
_entity.id
_entity.type
_entity.pdbx_description
1 polymer ?
#
loop_
_entity_poly.entity_id
_entity_poly.type
_entity_poly.pdbx_seq_one_letter_code
_entity_poly.pdbx_strand_id
1 'polypeptide(L)'
;MERKWKRILVICVACVALASLALAFYFASPPSPPSPPAQPQTLKVFHAGSLAVPFSEIEEEFETSHPGVDVQRESMGSVQAVRQVTDVGKRADVLAVADYSLIPQMMFPEHADFVLKFARNELVLAYTDKSRHSSAINESNWHEILRLPDVTFGFSNPNLDPCGYRALIAMQLAEIYYNDSSIFDDLVCENTAITVSESENGFLVEVPAELKPNTRKVAVRDKSVALVAMLEQGGIDYAFEYRSVAVQHNLKFVDLPPQIDLSDVEYADFYGKVSVKTADGKVKRGKPIVYGITIPKNAPNPSLARSFVAFVLSEEGRKTLEECGQEPILPALGEGNVSALRAFGALVSLPRREE
;
A
#
# COMPACT_ATOMS: atom_id res chain seq x y z
N MET A 1 -55.60 -57.44 44.13
CA MET A 1 -54.19 -57.33 43.67
C MET A 1 -54.08 -57.43 42.14
N GLU A 2 -54.78 -58.28 41.45
CA GLU A 2 -54.69 -58.44 39.98
C GLU A 2 -55.00 -57.20 39.10
N ARG A 3 -56.01 -56.37 39.49
CA ARG A 3 -56.33 -55.17 38.69
C ARG A 3 -55.23 -54.10 38.68
N LYS A 4 -54.41 -54.01 39.74
CA LYS A 4 -53.27 -53.09 39.74
C LYS A 4 -52.11 -53.52 38.82
N TRP A 5 -51.84 -54.84 38.83
CA TRP A 5 -50.77 -55.36 37.95
C TRP A 5 -51.12 -55.27 36.49
N LYS A 6 -52.40 -55.51 36.10
CA LYS A 6 -52.85 -55.36 34.72
C LYS A 6 -52.70 -53.84 34.23
N ARG A 7 -52.97 -52.89 35.11
CA ARG A 7 -52.78 -51.49 34.76
C ARG A 7 -51.29 -51.07 34.60
N ILE A 8 -50.39 -51.58 35.44
CA ILE A 8 -48.98 -51.40 35.38
C ILE A 8 -48.42 -51.99 34.06
N LEU A 9 -48.84 -53.18 33.73
CA LEU A 9 -48.44 -53.92 32.51
C LEU A 9 -48.85 -53.10 31.26
N VAL A 10 -50.06 -52.57 31.19
CA VAL A 10 -50.56 -51.77 30.08
C VAL A 10 -49.79 -50.50 29.96
N ILE A 11 -49.43 -49.81 31.03
CA ILE A 11 -48.62 -48.59 31.02
C ILE A 11 -47.19 -48.89 30.52
N CYS A 12 -46.58 -49.97 30.98
CA CYS A 12 -45.24 -50.36 30.53
C CYS A 12 -45.21 -50.71 29.04
N VAL A 13 -46.19 -51.38 28.51
CA VAL A 13 -46.32 -51.73 27.09
C VAL A 13 -46.52 -50.44 26.25
N ALA A 14 -47.35 -49.50 26.73
CA ALA A 14 -47.58 -48.23 26.08
C ALA A 14 -46.29 -47.38 26.04
N CYS A 15 -45.52 -47.34 27.14
CA CYS A 15 -44.23 -46.64 27.20
C CYS A 15 -43.18 -47.21 26.23
N VAL A 16 -43.11 -48.56 26.17
CA VAL A 16 -42.20 -49.25 25.22
C VAL A 16 -42.62 -49.00 23.77
N ALA A 17 -43.90 -49.02 23.47
CA ALA A 17 -44.42 -48.72 22.11
C ALA A 17 -44.14 -47.26 21.71
N LEU A 18 -44.32 -46.29 22.64
CA LEU A 18 -43.98 -44.87 22.39
C LEU A 18 -42.47 -44.64 22.20
N ALA A 19 -41.65 -45.32 23.00
CA ALA A 19 -40.20 -45.26 22.87
C ALA A 19 -39.74 -45.87 21.52
N SER A 20 -40.33 -46.97 21.10
CA SER A 20 -40.04 -47.61 19.82
C SER A 20 -40.48 -46.75 18.63
N LEU A 21 -41.64 -46.06 18.73
CA LEU A 21 -42.10 -45.12 17.71
C LEU A 21 -41.18 -43.90 17.61
N ALA A 22 -40.74 -43.35 18.74
CA ALA A 22 -39.80 -42.20 18.79
C ALA A 22 -38.44 -42.59 18.17
N LEU A 23 -37.95 -43.81 18.45
CA LEU A 23 -36.72 -44.32 17.87
C LEU A 23 -36.86 -44.56 16.36
N ALA A 24 -38.00 -45.08 15.90
CA ALA A 24 -38.27 -45.26 14.47
C ALA A 24 -38.39 -43.93 13.74
N PHE A 25 -38.96 -42.87 14.34
CA PHE A 25 -38.98 -41.52 13.79
C PHE A 25 -37.58 -40.90 13.74
N TYR A 26 -36.74 -41.12 14.75
CA TYR A 26 -35.36 -40.64 14.78
C TYR A 26 -34.49 -41.23 13.65
N PHE A 27 -34.63 -42.56 13.40
CA PHE A 27 -33.90 -43.22 12.32
C PHE A 27 -34.55 -43.09 10.94
N ALA A 28 -35.83 -42.68 10.85
CA ALA A 28 -36.53 -42.47 9.59
C ALA A 28 -36.40 -40.99 9.07
N SER A 29 -35.80 -40.09 9.87
CA SER A 29 -35.53 -38.74 9.39
C SER A 29 -34.48 -38.81 8.29
N PRO A 30 -34.76 -38.36 7.07
CA PRO A 30 -33.73 -38.31 6.02
C PRO A 30 -32.58 -37.39 6.51
N PRO A 31 -31.32 -37.74 6.20
CA PRO A 31 -30.19 -36.88 6.51
C PRO A 31 -30.51 -35.47 5.94
N SER A 32 -30.31 -34.44 6.75
CA SER A 32 -30.45 -33.05 6.29
C SER A 32 -29.65 -32.89 4.98
N PRO A 33 -30.24 -32.29 3.94
CA PRO A 33 -29.48 -32.06 2.73
C PRO A 33 -28.19 -31.31 3.10
N PRO A 34 -27.05 -31.65 2.47
CA PRO A 34 -25.81 -30.93 2.72
C PRO A 34 -26.07 -29.43 2.54
N SER A 35 -25.66 -28.66 3.52
CA SER A 35 -25.75 -27.19 3.41
C SER A 35 -25.12 -26.77 2.09
N PRO A 36 -25.74 -25.88 1.31
CA PRO A 36 -25.10 -25.37 0.10
C PRO A 36 -23.71 -24.84 0.48
N PRO A 37 -22.69 -25.05 -0.35
CA PRO A 37 -21.36 -24.52 -0.08
C PRO A 37 -21.49 -23.02 0.23
N ALA A 38 -20.93 -22.60 1.35
CA ALA A 38 -20.94 -21.20 1.73
C ALA A 38 -20.32 -20.41 0.57
N GLN A 39 -21.01 -19.38 0.11
CA GLN A 39 -20.43 -18.51 -0.91
C GLN A 39 -19.16 -17.87 -0.33
N PRO A 40 -18.05 -17.80 -1.11
CA PRO A 40 -16.82 -17.21 -0.63
C PRO A 40 -17.09 -15.78 -0.15
N GLN A 41 -16.50 -15.43 1.00
CA GLN A 41 -16.55 -14.06 1.50
C GLN A 41 -15.51 -13.23 0.76
N THR A 42 -15.96 -12.27 -0.04
CA THR A 42 -15.06 -11.38 -0.77
C THR A 42 -14.47 -10.32 0.16
N LEU A 43 -13.14 -10.17 0.14
CA LEU A 43 -12.40 -9.08 0.78
C LEU A 43 -11.82 -8.16 -0.29
N LYS A 44 -12.29 -6.92 -0.36
CA LYS A 44 -11.81 -5.96 -1.36
C LYS A 44 -10.69 -5.08 -0.81
N VAL A 45 -9.50 -5.13 -1.46
CA VAL A 45 -8.30 -4.41 -1.06
C VAL A 45 -7.87 -3.42 -2.14
N PHE A 46 -7.88 -2.12 -1.82
CA PHE A 46 -7.24 -1.10 -2.66
C PHE A 46 -5.83 -0.84 -2.15
N HIS A 47 -4.85 -0.85 -3.05
CA HIS A 47 -3.46 -0.68 -2.62
C HIS A 47 -2.59 0.08 -3.61
N ALA A 48 -1.49 0.65 -3.08
CA ALA A 48 -0.45 1.27 -3.87
C ALA A 48 0.19 0.29 -4.86
N GLY A 49 0.66 0.78 -6.01
CA GLY A 49 1.33 -0.02 -7.02
C GLY A 49 2.52 -0.80 -6.48
N SER A 50 3.35 -0.18 -5.63
CA SER A 50 4.52 -0.80 -4.98
C SER A 50 4.19 -1.93 -3.97
N LEU A 51 2.92 -2.12 -3.63
CA LEU A 51 2.43 -3.24 -2.82
C LEU A 51 1.86 -4.39 -3.68
N ALA A 52 1.94 -4.32 -5.02
CA ALA A 52 1.30 -5.31 -5.88
C ALA A 52 1.85 -6.73 -5.68
N VAL A 53 3.18 -6.87 -5.60
CA VAL A 53 3.84 -8.16 -5.39
C VAL A 53 3.63 -8.66 -3.96
N PRO A 54 4.03 -7.93 -2.89
CA PRO A 54 3.86 -8.45 -1.53
C PRO A 54 2.40 -8.74 -1.18
N PHE A 55 1.46 -7.95 -1.67
CA PHE A 55 0.03 -8.21 -1.40
C PHE A 55 -0.52 -9.37 -2.25
N SER A 56 0.15 -9.77 -3.35
CA SER A 56 -0.17 -11.00 -4.07
C SER A 56 0.20 -12.23 -3.25
N GLU A 57 1.37 -12.23 -2.66
CA GLU A 57 1.84 -13.30 -1.81
C GLU A 57 1.03 -13.39 -0.51
N ILE A 58 0.78 -12.24 0.14
CA ILE A 58 -0.07 -12.14 1.33
C ILE A 58 -1.51 -12.62 1.04
N GLU A 59 -2.08 -12.33 -0.13
CA GLU A 59 -3.39 -12.84 -0.55
C GLU A 59 -3.40 -14.36 -0.55
N GLU A 60 -2.44 -15.00 -1.24
CA GLU A 60 -2.34 -16.46 -1.35
C GLU A 60 -2.19 -17.14 0.03
N GLU A 61 -1.34 -16.59 0.89
CA GLU A 61 -1.15 -17.08 2.25
C GLU A 61 -2.39 -16.88 3.14
N PHE A 62 -3.03 -15.71 3.03
CA PHE A 62 -4.24 -15.40 3.79
C PHE A 62 -5.41 -16.29 3.39
N GLU A 63 -5.65 -16.49 2.09
CA GLU A 63 -6.71 -17.38 1.59
C GLU A 63 -6.46 -18.85 1.99
N THR A 64 -5.20 -19.29 1.98
CA THR A 64 -4.82 -20.63 2.47
C THR A 64 -5.18 -20.80 3.94
N SER A 65 -4.96 -19.80 4.77
CA SER A 65 -5.28 -19.83 6.21
C SER A 65 -6.74 -19.51 6.53
N HIS A 66 -7.52 -18.97 5.58
CA HIS A 66 -8.92 -18.60 5.72
C HIS A 66 -9.78 -19.21 4.59
N PRO A 67 -10.03 -20.54 4.61
CA PRO A 67 -10.80 -21.21 3.57
C PRO A 67 -12.18 -20.59 3.36
N GLY A 68 -12.51 -20.29 2.10
CA GLY A 68 -13.77 -19.64 1.73
C GLY A 68 -13.71 -18.11 1.70
N VAL A 69 -12.53 -17.51 1.83
CA VAL A 69 -12.29 -16.09 1.54
C VAL A 69 -11.74 -15.96 0.12
N ASP A 70 -12.14 -14.88 -0.57
CA ASP A 70 -11.68 -14.45 -1.89
C ASP A 70 -11.18 -13.00 -1.77
N VAL A 71 -9.89 -12.77 -1.82
CA VAL A 71 -9.26 -11.46 -1.72
C VAL A 71 -9.16 -10.83 -3.10
N GLN A 72 -9.88 -9.75 -3.33
CA GLN A 72 -9.87 -9.02 -4.60
C GLN A 72 -9.07 -7.72 -4.46
N ARG A 73 -7.93 -7.66 -5.14
CA ARG A 73 -7.02 -6.52 -5.08
C ARG A 73 -7.18 -5.59 -6.29
N GLU A 74 -7.20 -4.28 -6.04
CA GLU A 74 -7.09 -3.25 -7.08
C GLU A 74 -5.84 -2.38 -6.82
N SER A 75 -4.83 -2.53 -7.70
CA SER A 75 -3.57 -1.79 -7.64
C SER A 75 -3.66 -0.47 -8.42
N MET A 76 -3.29 0.64 -7.78
CA MET A 76 -3.29 1.98 -8.40
C MET A 76 -2.34 2.95 -7.67
N GLY A 77 -2.18 4.18 -8.16
CA GLY A 77 -1.48 5.22 -7.41
C GLY A 77 -2.19 5.52 -6.07
N SER A 78 -1.45 5.76 -4.99
CA SER A 78 -2.02 5.90 -3.64
C SER A 78 -3.03 7.04 -3.52
N VAL A 79 -2.78 8.18 -4.15
CA VAL A 79 -3.75 9.29 -4.18
C VAL A 79 -5.03 8.89 -4.91
N GLN A 80 -4.89 8.16 -6.00
CA GLN A 80 -6.01 7.62 -6.75
C GLN A 80 -6.80 6.61 -5.92
N ALA A 81 -6.12 5.71 -5.19
CA ALA A 81 -6.76 4.72 -4.31
C ALA A 81 -7.61 5.39 -3.24
N VAL A 82 -7.09 6.42 -2.57
CA VAL A 82 -7.85 7.21 -1.60
C VAL A 82 -9.08 7.84 -2.25
N ARG A 83 -8.93 8.48 -3.41
CA ARG A 83 -10.04 9.14 -4.14
C ARG A 83 -11.12 8.17 -4.62
N GLN A 84 -10.80 6.90 -4.89
CA GLN A 84 -11.83 5.90 -5.17
C GLN A 84 -12.79 5.74 -3.99
N VAL A 85 -12.30 5.87 -2.75
CA VAL A 85 -13.12 5.78 -1.54
C VAL A 85 -13.81 7.12 -1.24
N THR A 86 -13.04 8.24 -1.26
CA THR A 86 -13.53 9.55 -0.81
C THR A 86 -14.42 10.25 -1.82
N ASP A 87 -13.99 10.31 -3.09
CA ASP A 87 -14.64 11.12 -4.12
C ASP A 87 -15.64 10.29 -4.95
N VAL A 88 -15.29 9.04 -5.25
CA VAL A 88 -16.14 8.14 -6.07
C VAL A 88 -17.11 7.34 -5.19
N GLY A 89 -16.81 7.18 -3.90
CA GLY A 89 -17.66 6.42 -2.97
C GLY A 89 -17.56 4.90 -3.14
N LYS A 90 -16.51 4.37 -3.80
CA LYS A 90 -16.30 2.93 -3.89
C LYS A 90 -16.08 2.32 -2.52
N ARG A 91 -16.61 1.12 -2.35
CA ARG A 91 -16.44 0.35 -1.12
C ARG A 91 -15.20 -0.53 -1.22
N ALA A 92 -14.31 -0.43 -0.24
CA ALA A 92 -13.18 -1.32 -0.03
C ALA A 92 -13.17 -1.77 1.42
N ASP A 93 -12.69 -2.98 1.67
CA ASP A 93 -12.51 -3.50 3.03
C ASP A 93 -11.20 -2.99 3.62
N VAL A 94 -10.16 -2.90 2.81
CA VAL A 94 -8.83 -2.42 3.22
C VAL A 94 -8.30 -1.42 2.20
N LEU A 95 -7.62 -0.39 2.68
CA LEU A 95 -6.86 0.56 1.88
C LEU A 95 -5.42 0.62 2.38
N ALA A 96 -4.44 0.38 1.50
CA ALA A 96 -3.01 0.47 1.80
C ALA A 96 -2.29 1.39 0.81
N VAL A 97 -1.56 2.37 1.33
CA VAL A 97 -0.95 3.46 0.56
C VAL A 97 0.54 3.59 0.83
N ALA A 98 1.31 4.07 -0.15
CA ALA A 98 2.74 4.29 -0.04
C ALA A 98 3.12 5.61 0.68
N ASP A 99 2.15 6.45 1.02
CA ASP A 99 2.30 7.56 1.94
C ASP A 99 1.16 7.54 2.97
N TYR A 100 1.50 7.14 4.21
CA TYR A 100 0.53 7.04 5.29
C TYR A 100 -0.27 8.33 5.52
N SER A 101 0.34 9.50 5.29
CA SER A 101 -0.29 10.79 5.56
C SER A 101 -1.48 11.11 4.65
N LEU A 102 -1.65 10.39 3.55
CA LEU A 102 -2.84 10.53 2.69
C LEU A 102 -4.11 10.12 3.44
N ILE A 103 -4.00 9.13 4.35
CA ILE A 103 -5.16 8.65 5.12
C ILE A 103 -5.68 9.73 6.08
N PRO A 104 -4.90 10.27 7.04
CA PRO A 104 -5.42 11.31 7.90
C PRO A 104 -5.79 12.59 7.14
N GLN A 105 -5.04 12.98 6.10
CA GLN A 105 -5.30 14.22 5.36
C GLN A 105 -6.57 14.18 4.50
N MET A 106 -6.92 13.01 3.96
CA MET A 106 -8.00 12.90 2.97
C MET A 106 -9.18 12.06 3.45
N MET A 107 -8.98 11.23 4.49
CA MET A 107 -10.01 10.29 4.92
C MET A 107 -10.55 10.56 6.33
N PHE A 108 -9.77 11.21 7.22
CA PHE A 108 -10.24 11.51 8.57
C PHE A 108 -11.12 12.76 8.61
N PRO A 109 -12.17 12.75 9.45
CA PRO A 109 -12.74 11.60 10.17
C PRO A 109 -13.82 10.85 9.35
N GLU A 110 -14.21 11.32 8.15
CA GLU A 110 -15.43 10.87 7.44
C GLU A 110 -15.30 9.45 6.90
N HIS A 111 -14.13 9.07 6.37
CA HIS A 111 -13.92 7.82 5.63
C HIS A 111 -13.03 6.80 6.35
N ALA A 112 -12.25 7.23 7.35
CA ALA A 112 -11.43 6.34 8.19
C ALA A 112 -11.27 6.93 9.59
N ASP A 113 -10.99 6.07 10.58
CA ASP A 113 -10.78 6.46 11.97
C ASP A 113 -9.32 6.33 12.42
N PHE A 114 -8.51 5.57 11.70
CA PHE A 114 -7.12 5.29 12.07
C PHE A 114 -6.27 5.03 10.84
N VAL A 115 -4.96 5.11 11.02
CA VAL A 115 -3.94 4.59 10.10
C VAL A 115 -2.89 3.81 10.88
N LEU A 116 -2.41 2.72 10.32
CA LEU A 116 -1.27 1.95 10.81
C LEU A 116 -0.10 2.17 9.86
N LYS A 117 1.01 2.69 10.39
CA LYS A 117 2.29 2.82 9.68
C LYS A 117 3.02 1.49 9.83
N PHE A 118 3.12 0.72 8.74
CA PHE A 118 3.47 -0.69 8.84
C PHE A 118 4.78 -1.07 8.15
N ALA A 119 5.26 -0.26 7.21
CA ALA A 119 6.50 -0.51 6.49
C ALA A 119 7.16 0.79 6.01
N ARG A 120 8.47 0.72 5.70
CA ARG A 120 9.29 1.78 5.10
C ARG A 120 9.77 1.38 3.72
N ASN A 121 10.31 2.36 3.00
CA ASN A 121 10.98 2.16 1.71
C ASN A 121 11.95 3.31 1.45
N GLU A 122 12.69 3.22 0.36
CA GLU A 122 13.59 4.26 -0.12
C GLU A 122 13.42 4.47 -1.63
N LEU A 123 13.87 5.61 -2.11
CA LEU A 123 13.87 5.94 -3.53
C LEU A 123 15.20 5.57 -4.16
N VAL A 124 15.14 4.92 -5.32
CA VAL A 124 16.31 4.55 -6.12
C VAL A 124 16.14 5.00 -7.56
N LEU A 125 17.22 5.00 -8.32
CA LEU A 125 17.16 5.16 -9.76
C LEU A 125 17.32 3.78 -10.42
N ALA A 126 16.20 3.18 -10.83
CA ALA A 126 16.15 1.85 -11.44
C ALA A 126 16.54 1.89 -12.92
N TYR A 127 17.17 0.79 -13.41
CA TYR A 127 17.61 0.64 -14.79
C TYR A 127 17.81 -0.84 -15.17
N THR A 128 18.16 -1.10 -16.45
CA THR A 128 18.49 -2.44 -16.95
C THR A 128 19.85 -2.44 -17.67
N ASP A 129 20.33 -3.61 -18.06
CA ASP A 129 21.54 -3.73 -18.90
C ASP A 129 21.38 -3.08 -20.29
N LYS A 130 20.14 -2.83 -20.74
CA LYS A 130 19.84 -2.14 -22.00
C LYS A 130 19.94 -0.61 -21.88
N SER A 131 19.98 -0.08 -20.67
CA SER A 131 20.00 1.36 -20.39
C SER A 131 21.32 1.97 -20.83
N ARG A 132 21.25 3.10 -21.52
CA ARG A 132 22.43 3.82 -21.97
C ARG A 132 23.25 4.27 -20.77
N HIS A 133 24.56 4.15 -20.89
CA HIS A 133 25.52 4.48 -19.82
C HIS A 133 25.36 3.64 -18.52
N SER A 134 24.68 2.49 -18.58
CA SER A 134 24.46 1.62 -17.40
C SER A 134 25.75 1.12 -16.70
N SER A 135 26.86 1.09 -17.40
CA SER A 135 28.17 0.73 -16.83
C SER A 135 28.92 1.89 -16.16
N ALA A 136 28.48 3.13 -16.37
CA ALA A 136 29.14 4.33 -15.87
C ALA A 136 28.36 5.01 -14.75
N ILE A 137 27.04 4.81 -14.69
CA ILE A 137 26.18 5.46 -13.71
C ILE A 137 26.42 4.95 -12.29
N ASN A 138 26.43 5.87 -11.33
CA ASN A 138 26.59 5.60 -9.91
C ASN A 138 25.99 6.71 -9.05
N GLU A 139 26.04 6.56 -7.73
CA GLU A 139 25.52 7.49 -6.74
C GLU A 139 26.01 8.95 -6.96
N SER A 140 27.24 9.16 -7.38
CA SER A 140 27.82 10.51 -7.49
C SER A 140 27.53 11.23 -8.80
N ASN A 141 27.13 10.51 -9.87
CA ASN A 141 27.00 11.06 -11.23
C ASN A 141 25.67 10.82 -11.92
N TRP A 142 24.68 10.22 -11.25
CA TRP A 142 23.38 9.89 -11.88
C TRP A 142 22.71 11.12 -12.52
N HIS A 143 22.80 12.27 -11.86
CA HIS A 143 22.21 13.52 -12.36
C HIS A 143 22.91 14.01 -13.63
N GLU A 144 24.22 13.82 -13.76
CA GLU A 144 24.97 14.14 -14.97
C GLU A 144 24.58 13.21 -16.12
N ILE A 145 24.47 11.91 -15.83
CA ILE A 145 24.05 10.89 -16.82
C ILE A 145 22.62 11.18 -17.29
N LEU A 146 21.68 11.52 -16.39
CA LEU A 146 20.32 11.87 -16.77
C LEU A 146 20.24 13.14 -17.63
N ARG A 147 21.21 14.05 -17.57
CA ARG A 147 21.28 15.26 -18.40
C ARG A 147 21.70 14.97 -19.84
N LEU A 148 22.38 13.85 -20.11
CA LEU A 148 22.85 13.54 -21.46
C LEU A 148 21.68 13.52 -22.47
N PRO A 149 21.84 14.11 -23.66
CA PRO A 149 20.72 14.30 -24.59
C PRO A 149 20.15 13.01 -25.17
N ASP A 150 20.92 11.92 -25.15
CA ASP A 150 20.54 10.59 -25.62
C ASP A 150 19.91 9.74 -24.51
N VAL A 151 19.95 10.16 -23.24
CA VAL A 151 19.40 9.44 -22.09
C VAL A 151 17.96 9.86 -21.84
N THR A 152 17.09 8.88 -21.62
CA THR A 152 15.67 9.06 -21.27
C THR A 152 15.41 8.54 -19.86
N PHE A 153 14.55 9.21 -19.11
CA PHE A 153 14.18 8.76 -17.78
C PHE A 153 12.69 8.95 -17.49
N GLY A 154 12.21 8.38 -16.40
CA GLY A 154 10.80 8.48 -16.03
C GLY A 154 10.56 8.65 -14.53
N PHE A 155 9.40 9.20 -14.20
CA PHE A 155 8.83 9.24 -12.87
C PHE A 155 7.30 9.17 -12.95
N SER A 156 6.64 8.77 -11.85
CA SER A 156 5.18 8.72 -11.83
C SER A 156 4.56 10.11 -11.67
N ASN A 157 3.28 10.25 -12.05
CA ASN A 157 2.55 11.51 -11.97
C ASN A 157 2.42 11.98 -10.51
N PRO A 158 3.03 13.12 -10.13
CA PRO A 158 3.02 13.62 -8.75
C PRO A 158 1.62 13.94 -8.21
N ASN A 159 0.65 14.17 -9.10
CA ASN A 159 -0.74 14.42 -8.72
C ASN A 159 -1.50 13.14 -8.31
N LEU A 160 -0.98 11.95 -8.66
CA LEU A 160 -1.68 10.68 -8.51
C LEU A 160 -0.92 9.67 -7.64
N ASP A 161 0.42 9.74 -7.62
CA ASP A 161 1.27 8.72 -7.00
C ASP A 161 2.37 9.35 -6.13
N PRO A 162 2.55 8.87 -4.88
CA PRO A 162 3.60 9.32 -3.98
C PRO A 162 5.02 9.19 -4.53
N CYS A 163 5.34 8.15 -5.31
CA CYS A 163 6.66 8.00 -5.92
C CYS A 163 7.00 9.22 -6.80
N GLY A 164 6.02 9.76 -7.53
CA GLY A 164 6.20 10.91 -8.40
C GLY A 164 6.58 12.18 -7.64
N TYR A 165 5.83 12.57 -6.60
CA TYR A 165 6.21 13.77 -5.85
C TYR A 165 7.49 13.56 -5.03
N ARG A 166 7.82 12.33 -4.63
CA ARG A 166 9.09 11.99 -3.98
C ARG A 166 10.28 12.07 -4.93
N ALA A 167 10.11 11.65 -6.18
CA ALA A 167 11.13 11.83 -7.21
C ALA A 167 11.45 13.31 -7.42
N LEU A 168 10.42 14.18 -7.47
CA LEU A 168 10.64 15.63 -7.55
C LEU A 168 11.37 16.17 -6.30
N ILE A 169 10.99 15.70 -5.11
CA ILE A 169 11.67 16.08 -3.86
C ILE A 169 13.14 15.66 -3.91
N ALA A 170 13.44 14.40 -4.30
CA ALA A 170 14.79 13.88 -4.37
C ALA A 170 15.65 14.66 -5.38
N MET A 171 15.11 14.97 -6.57
CA MET A 171 15.82 15.76 -7.59
C MET A 171 16.10 17.18 -7.12
N GLN A 172 15.16 17.81 -6.38
CA GLN A 172 15.40 19.15 -5.83
C GLN A 172 16.35 19.13 -4.63
N LEU A 173 16.30 18.10 -3.78
CA LEU A 173 17.28 17.90 -2.69
C LEU A 173 18.68 17.65 -3.23
N ALA A 174 18.81 17.02 -4.40
CA ALA A 174 20.09 16.76 -5.05
C ALA A 174 20.84 18.05 -5.36
N GLU A 175 20.15 19.14 -5.73
CA GLU A 175 20.81 20.46 -5.90
C GLU A 175 21.53 20.91 -4.64
N ILE A 176 20.87 20.75 -3.48
CA ILE A 176 21.46 21.12 -2.19
C ILE A 176 22.61 20.18 -1.85
N TYR A 177 22.44 18.87 -2.06
CA TYR A 177 23.40 17.84 -1.69
C TYR A 177 24.68 17.91 -2.53
N TYR A 178 24.54 18.00 -3.87
CA TYR A 178 25.67 18.07 -4.79
C TYR A 178 26.21 19.50 -4.99
N ASN A 179 25.55 20.52 -4.41
CA ASN A 179 25.87 21.94 -4.62
C ASN A 179 25.85 22.33 -6.11
N ASP A 180 24.84 21.84 -6.84
CA ASP A 180 24.58 22.10 -8.26
C ASP A 180 23.14 22.56 -8.44
N SER A 181 22.92 23.87 -8.51
CA SER A 181 21.60 24.52 -8.56
C SER A 181 20.87 24.37 -9.90
N SER A 182 21.36 23.57 -10.83
CA SER A 182 20.73 23.36 -12.13
C SER A 182 20.14 21.96 -12.32
N ILE A 183 20.28 21.06 -11.34
CA ILE A 183 19.82 19.67 -11.46
C ILE A 183 18.32 19.60 -11.73
N PHE A 184 17.51 20.31 -10.95
CA PHE A 184 16.07 20.31 -11.09
C PHE A 184 15.61 21.03 -12.35
N ASP A 185 16.22 22.15 -12.66
CA ASP A 185 15.91 22.92 -13.87
C ASP A 185 16.16 22.09 -15.13
N ASP A 186 17.37 21.53 -15.26
CA ASP A 186 17.78 20.73 -16.44
C ASP A 186 16.95 19.44 -16.60
N LEU A 187 16.62 18.76 -15.49
CA LEU A 187 15.91 17.49 -15.55
C LEU A 187 14.40 17.67 -15.61
N VAL A 188 13.83 18.62 -14.87
CA VAL A 188 12.38 18.72 -14.67
C VAL A 188 11.79 19.96 -15.35
N CYS A 189 12.25 21.18 -15.05
CA CYS A 189 11.62 22.40 -15.52
C CYS A 189 11.71 22.55 -17.05
N GLU A 190 12.85 22.24 -17.65
CA GLU A 190 13.04 22.30 -19.11
C GLU A 190 12.27 21.20 -19.86
N ASN A 191 11.90 20.13 -19.16
CA ASN A 191 11.29 18.94 -19.78
C ASN A 191 9.81 18.74 -19.40
N THR A 192 9.25 19.61 -18.56
CA THR A 192 7.84 19.52 -18.14
C THR A 192 7.27 20.91 -17.89
N ALA A 193 5.98 21.01 -17.55
CA ALA A 193 5.37 22.24 -17.07
C ALA A 193 5.48 22.42 -15.54
N ILE A 194 6.26 21.59 -14.85
CA ILE A 194 6.53 21.69 -13.41
C ILE A 194 7.52 22.83 -13.20
N THR A 195 7.31 23.60 -12.13
CA THR A 195 8.18 24.74 -11.79
C THR A 195 8.65 24.62 -10.35
N VAL A 196 9.73 25.29 -10.01
CA VAL A 196 10.26 25.42 -8.66
C VAL A 196 10.51 26.88 -8.32
N SER A 197 10.34 27.23 -7.06
CA SER A 197 10.64 28.54 -6.51
C SER A 197 11.26 28.41 -5.12
N GLU A 198 12.13 29.36 -4.76
CA GLU A 198 12.59 29.48 -3.38
C GLU A 198 11.45 29.90 -2.45
N SER A 199 11.47 29.39 -1.23
CA SER A 199 10.55 29.71 -0.15
C SER A 199 11.32 30.02 1.13
N GLU A 200 10.68 30.58 2.14
CA GLU A 200 11.31 30.90 3.43
C GLU A 200 12.03 29.71 4.10
N ASN A 201 11.58 28.49 3.82
CA ASN A 201 12.09 27.27 4.45
C ASN A 201 12.76 26.30 3.45
N GLY A 202 13.10 26.75 2.24
CA GLY A 202 13.71 25.92 1.19
C GLY A 202 13.04 26.10 -0.16
N PHE A 203 12.50 25.04 -0.77
CA PHE A 203 11.97 25.06 -2.13
C PHE A 203 10.51 24.61 -2.18
N LEU A 204 9.74 25.28 -3.04
CA LEU A 204 8.37 24.88 -3.39
C LEU A 204 8.32 24.50 -4.88
N VAL A 205 8.08 23.21 -5.14
CA VAL A 205 7.80 22.67 -6.47
C VAL A 205 6.29 22.76 -6.73
N GLU A 206 5.88 23.39 -7.82
CA GLU A 206 4.48 23.50 -8.23
C GLU A 206 4.19 22.58 -9.40
N VAL A 207 3.23 21.68 -9.22
CA VAL A 207 2.86 20.65 -10.19
C VAL A 207 1.50 21.00 -10.79
N PRO A 208 1.43 21.39 -12.07
CA PRO A 208 0.16 21.69 -12.74
C PRO A 208 -0.64 20.39 -13.02
N ALA A 209 -1.92 20.55 -13.38
CA ALA A 209 -2.76 19.42 -13.78
C ALA A 209 -2.24 18.77 -15.08
N GLU A 210 -1.77 19.56 -16.01
CA GLU A 210 -1.15 19.12 -17.27
C GLU A 210 0.36 19.24 -17.20
N LEU A 211 1.08 18.14 -17.09
CA LEU A 211 2.53 18.10 -16.90
C LEU A 211 3.33 18.42 -18.17
N LYS A 212 2.76 18.24 -19.35
CA LYS A 212 3.36 18.49 -20.68
C LYS A 212 4.80 17.96 -20.84
N PRO A 213 5.05 16.66 -20.58
CA PRO A 213 6.41 16.13 -20.64
C PRO A 213 6.98 16.17 -22.05
N ASN A 214 8.27 16.54 -22.18
CA ASN A 214 9.07 16.30 -23.36
C ASN A 214 9.31 14.79 -23.49
N THR A 215 8.45 14.09 -24.24
CA THR A 215 8.46 12.63 -24.34
C THR A 215 9.73 12.05 -24.97
N ARG A 216 10.60 12.87 -25.54
CA ARG A 216 11.94 12.46 -26.00
C ARG A 216 12.94 12.35 -24.85
N LYS A 217 12.63 12.92 -23.68
CA LYS A 217 13.50 12.99 -22.51
C LYS A 217 12.87 12.35 -21.28
N VAL A 218 11.60 12.67 -21.00
CA VAL A 218 10.92 12.30 -19.77
C VAL A 218 9.63 11.55 -20.05
N ALA A 219 9.49 10.38 -19.43
CA ALA A 219 8.27 9.59 -19.41
C ALA A 219 7.54 9.80 -18.07
N VAL A 220 6.25 10.15 -18.13
CA VAL A 220 5.39 10.22 -16.95
C VAL A 220 4.28 9.18 -17.06
N ARG A 221 3.99 8.45 -15.97
CA ARG A 221 2.93 7.44 -15.87
C ARG A 221 2.12 7.66 -14.59
N ASP A 222 0.88 7.21 -14.57
CA ASP A 222 -0.04 7.42 -13.44
C ASP A 222 0.42 6.75 -12.15
N LYS A 223 1.19 5.67 -12.26
CA LYS A 223 1.83 4.95 -11.14
C LYS A 223 3.25 4.53 -11.51
N SER A 224 4.13 4.45 -10.54
CA SER A 224 5.55 4.19 -10.76
C SER A 224 5.80 2.81 -11.40
N VAL A 225 5.16 1.76 -10.92
CA VAL A 225 5.30 0.40 -11.47
C VAL A 225 4.97 0.29 -12.97
N ALA A 226 4.30 1.27 -13.56
CA ALA A 226 4.07 1.30 -15.01
C ALA A 226 5.34 1.69 -15.80
N LEU A 227 6.35 2.24 -15.15
CA LEU A 227 7.66 2.54 -15.75
C LEU A 227 8.54 1.29 -15.87
N VAL A 228 8.31 0.28 -15.02
CA VAL A 228 9.06 -0.99 -15.03
C VAL A 228 9.00 -1.65 -16.42
N ALA A 229 7.80 -1.80 -16.97
CA ALA A 229 7.64 -2.38 -18.31
C ALA A 229 8.37 -1.57 -19.40
N MET A 230 8.47 -0.25 -19.23
CA MET A 230 9.21 0.61 -20.17
C MET A 230 10.71 0.38 -20.04
N LEU A 231 11.26 0.21 -18.83
CA LEU A 231 12.67 -0.15 -18.59
C LEU A 231 13.00 -1.50 -19.20
N GLU A 232 12.19 -2.53 -18.92
CA GLU A 232 12.39 -3.90 -19.42
C GLU A 232 12.38 -3.98 -20.96
N GLN A 233 11.52 -3.18 -21.59
CA GLN A 233 11.40 -3.09 -23.05
C GLN A 233 12.46 -2.16 -23.68
N GLY A 234 13.21 -1.39 -22.87
CA GLY A 234 14.17 -0.39 -23.37
C GLY A 234 13.50 0.85 -23.95
N GLY A 235 12.27 1.15 -23.55
CA GLY A 235 11.53 2.36 -23.91
C GLY A 235 11.98 3.61 -23.17
N ILE A 236 12.62 3.44 -22.00
CA ILE A 236 13.36 4.45 -21.24
C ILE A 236 14.62 3.83 -20.66
N ASP A 237 15.61 4.66 -20.29
CA ASP A 237 16.88 4.19 -19.74
C ASP A 237 16.80 4.06 -18.20
N TYR A 238 16.19 5.02 -17.53
CA TYR A 238 16.14 5.11 -16.08
C TYR A 238 14.74 5.47 -15.58
N ALA A 239 14.41 5.06 -14.35
CA ALA A 239 13.20 5.48 -13.69
C ALA A 239 13.42 5.68 -12.18
N PHE A 240 12.85 6.74 -11.64
CA PHE A 240 12.72 6.88 -10.20
C PHE A 240 11.66 5.90 -9.70
N GLU A 241 12.09 4.98 -8.84
CA GLU A 241 11.28 3.91 -8.28
C GLU A 241 11.59 3.72 -6.80
N TYR A 242 10.70 3.02 -6.12
CA TYR A 242 11.03 2.48 -4.81
C TYR A 242 11.97 1.30 -4.95
N ARG A 243 12.94 1.18 -4.01
CA ARG A 243 13.86 0.05 -3.96
C ARG A 243 13.13 -1.28 -3.97
N SER A 244 12.04 -1.41 -3.23
CA SER A 244 11.23 -2.62 -3.22
C SER A 244 10.72 -3.03 -4.61
N VAL A 245 10.29 -2.07 -5.43
CA VAL A 245 9.86 -2.34 -6.81
C VAL A 245 11.03 -2.81 -7.67
N ALA A 246 12.19 -2.17 -7.55
CA ALA A 246 13.39 -2.60 -8.26
C ALA A 246 13.81 -4.03 -7.88
N VAL A 247 13.77 -4.38 -6.60
CA VAL A 247 14.05 -5.74 -6.09
C VAL A 247 13.06 -6.76 -6.64
N GLN A 248 11.75 -6.48 -6.55
CA GLN A 248 10.68 -7.38 -6.99
C GLN A 248 10.74 -7.70 -8.49
N HIS A 249 11.22 -6.75 -9.29
CA HIS A 249 11.32 -6.90 -10.74
C HIS A 249 12.74 -7.23 -11.24
N ASN A 250 13.68 -7.58 -10.32
CA ASN A 250 15.08 -7.86 -10.64
C ASN A 250 15.75 -6.77 -11.50
N LEU A 251 15.36 -5.51 -11.30
CA LEU A 251 15.99 -4.37 -11.95
C LEU A 251 17.33 -4.06 -11.27
N LYS A 252 18.27 -3.56 -12.03
CA LYS A 252 19.44 -2.87 -11.47
C LYS A 252 19.00 -1.49 -10.99
N PHE A 253 19.70 -0.96 -10.00
CA PHE A 253 19.43 0.39 -9.53
C PHE A 253 20.69 1.03 -9.00
N VAL A 254 20.69 2.35 -8.97
CA VAL A 254 21.63 3.19 -8.23
C VAL A 254 20.96 3.56 -6.92
N ASP A 255 21.60 3.20 -5.79
CA ASP A 255 21.23 3.74 -4.50
C ASP A 255 21.54 5.25 -4.51
N LEU A 256 20.58 6.04 -4.06
CA LEU A 256 20.76 7.47 -3.90
C LEU A 256 21.35 7.76 -2.50
N PRO A 257 22.06 8.88 -2.31
CA PRO A 257 22.52 9.25 -0.98
C PRO A 257 21.38 9.30 0.05
N PRO A 258 21.58 8.85 1.31
CA PRO A 258 20.51 8.86 2.33
C PRO A 258 19.89 10.24 2.59
N GLN A 259 20.62 11.34 2.25
CA GLN A 259 20.10 12.70 2.34
C GLN A 259 19.02 13.01 1.28
N ILE A 260 18.89 12.20 0.23
CA ILE A 260 17.95 12.47 -0.88
C ILE A 260 17.03 11.28 -1.21
N ASP A 261 17.30 10.06 -0.73
CA ASP A 261 16.53 8.84 -1.00
C ASP A 261 15.22 8.73 -0.19
N LEU A 262 15.05 9.59 0.81
CA LEU A 262 13.90 9.64 1.71
C LEU A 262 13.73 8.38 2.58
N SER A 263 14.80 7.66 2.90
CA SER A 263 14.76 6.45 3.73
C SER A 263 14.79 6.74 5.23
N ASP A 264 15.63 7.70 5.65
CA ASP A 264 16.07 7.84 7.03
C ASP A 264 15.36 8.99 7.77
N VAL A 265 14.90 8.68 8.99
CA VAL A 265 14.26 9.65 9.89
C VAL A 265 15.24 10.73 10.38
N GLU A 266 16.55 10.45 10.42
CA GLU A 266 17.56 11.42 10.82
C GLU A 266 17.68 12.58 9.85
N TYR A 267 17.35 12.37 8.58
CA TYR A 267 17.32 13.41 7.54
C TYR A 267 15.94 14.06 7.34
N ALA A 268 14.97 13.81 8.21
CA ALA A 268 13.62 14.35 8.07
C ALA A 268 13.57 15.88 7.89
N ASP A 269 14.41 16.62 8.63
CA ASP A 269 14.51 18.07 8.52
C ASP A 269 15.16 18.50 7.19
N PHE A 270 16.11 17.73 6.69
CA PHE A 270 16.71 17.98 5.37
C PHE A 270 15.70 17.72 4.26
N TYR A 271 14.97 16.60 4.29
CA TYR A 271 13.89 16.32 3.35
C TYR A 271 12.82 17.42 3.35
N GLY A 272 12.52 17.93 4.53
CA GLY A 272 11.55 18.99 4.75
C GLY A 272 11.89 20.34 4.12
N LYS A 273 13.11 20.53 3.57
CA LYS A 273 13.49 21.71 2.80
C LYS A 273 12.81 21.79 1.44
N VAL A 274 12.21 20.70 0.96
CA VAL A 274 11.48 20.66 -0.30
C VAL A 274 10.03 20.28 -0.06
N SER A 275 9.14 21.05 -0.65
CA SER A 275 7.70 20.78 -0.68
C SER A 275 7.20 20.75 -2.11
N VAL A 276 6.23 19.89 -2.38
CA VAL A 276 5.55 19.76 -3.68
C VAL A 276 4.09 20.14 -3.52
N LYS A 277 3.64 21.14 -4.25
CA LYS A 277 2.23 21.55 -4.33
C LYS A 277 1.60 20.90 -5.55
N THR A 278 0.66 20.00 -5.33
CA THR A 278 -0.09 19.30 -6.38
C THR A 278 -1.19 20.17 -6.98
N ALA A 279 -1.72 19.79 -8.14
CA ALA A 279 -2.73 20.55 -8.88
C ALA A 279 -4.03 20.80 -8.09
N ASP A 280 -4.34 19.96 -7.10
CA ASP A 280 -5.48 20.13 -6.18
C ASP A 280 -5.16 21.11 -5.02
N GLY A 281 -3.99 21.76 -5.05
CA GLY A 281 -3.53 22.74 -4.06
C GLY A 281 -2.94 22.14 -2.78
N LYS A 282 -2.88 20.81 -2.66
CA LYS A 282 -2.29 20.16 -1.49
C LYS A 282 -0.78 20.23 -1.52
N VAL A 283 -0.17 20.50 -0.37
CA VAL A 283 1.29 20.54 -0.22
C VAL A 283 1.80 19.24 0.40
N LYS A 284 2.76 18.62 -0.26
CA LYS A 284 3.49 17.42 0.19
C LYS A 284 4.89 17.83 0.58
N ARG A 285 5.16 17.91 1.87
CA ARG A 285 6.50 18.16 2.39
C ARG A 285 7.36 16.91 2.33
N GLY A 286 8.65 17.06 2.02
CA GLY A 286 9.62 15.97 2.04
C GLY A 286 9.71 15.35 3.43
N LYS A 287 9.70 14.02 3.48
CA LYS A 287 9.73 13.22 4.71
C LYS A 287 10.09 11.76 4.38
N PRO A 288 10.49 10.97 5.38
CA PRO A 288 10.74 9.54 5.17
C PRO A 288 9.56 8.79 4.56
N ILE A 289 9.86 7.78 3.74
CA ILE A 289 8.86 6.95 3.06
C ILE A 289 8.28 5.94 4.05
N VAL A 290 7.00 6.11 4.36
CA VAL A 290 6.28 5.23 5.28
C VAL A 290 4.92 4.85 4.69
N TYR A 291 4.68 3.55 4.61
CA TYR A 291 3.40 3.00 4.15
C TYR A 291 2.36 3.05 5.26
N GLY A 292 1.12 3.33 4.85
CA GLY A 292 -0.04 3.33 5.74
C GLY A 292 -1.11 2.35 5.29
N ILE A 293 -1.76 1.70 6.25
CA ILE A 293 -2.90 0.82 6.00
C ILE A 293 -4.06 1.20 6.93
N THR A 294 -5.29 1.12 6.43
CA THR A 294 -6.52 1.39 7.19
C THR A 294 -7.68 0.53 6.72
N ILE A 295 -8.75 0.53 7.51
CA ILE A 295 -10.05 -0.03 7.19
C ILE A 295 -11.02 1.13 6.96
N PRO A 296 -11.49 1.38 5.73
CA PRO A 296 -12.48 2.42 5.47
C PRO A 296 -13.77 2.19 6.25
N LYS A 297 -14.44 3.27 6.67
CA LYS A 297 -15.71 3.19 7.43
C LYS A 297 -16.85 2.52 6.67
N ASN A 298 -16.81 2.56 5.35
CA ASN A 298 -17.78 1.91 4.45
C ASN A 298 -17.40 0.47 4.08
N ALA A 299 -16.41 -0.13 4.76
CA ALA A 299 -15.95 -1.50 4.52
C ALA A 299 -17.12 -2.48 4.58
N PRO A 300 -17.33 -3.33 3.55
CA PRO A 300 -18.39 -4.34 3.55
C PRO A 300 -18.22 -5.39 4.66
N ASN A 301 -16.96 -5.80 4.92
CA ASN A 301 -16.62 -6.88 5.84
C ASN A 301 -15.57 -6.43 6.88
N PRO A 302 -15.92 -5.52 7.83
CA PRO A 302 -14.92 -4.91 8.74
C PRO A 302 -14.23 -5.91 9.67
N SER A 303 -14.86 -7.05 9.98
CA SER A 303 -14.22 -8.10 10.78
C SER A 303 -13.17 -8.85 9.98
N LEU A 304 -13.48 -9.23 8.73
CA LEU A 304 -12.53 -9.87 7.82
C LEU A 304 -11.38 -8.93 7.46
N ALA A 305 -11.69 -7.64 7.25
CA ALA A 305 -10.68 -6.60 7.04
C ALA A 305 -9.68 -6.52 8.20
N ARG A 306 -10.16 -6.60 9.47
CA ARG A 306 -9.28 -6.65 10.64
C ARG A 306 -8.38 -7.87 10.64
N SER A 307 -8.92 -9.05 10.30
CA SER A 307 -8.11 -10.27 10.20
C SER A 307 -7.03 -10.13 9.13
N PHE A 308 -7.35 -9.57 7.97
CA PHE A 308 -6.37 -9.34 6.91
C PHE A 308 -5.29 -8.33 7.32
N VAL A 309 -5.67 -7.20 7.91
CA VAL A 309 -4.70 -6.21 8.42
C VAL A 309 -3.82 -6.82 9.51
N ALA A 310 -4.38 -7.61 10.43
CA ALA A 310 -3.60 -8.31 11.45
C ALA A 310 -2.64 -9.33 10.82
N PHE A 311 -3.02 -10.01 9.75
CA PHE A 311 -2.15 -10.92 9.00
C PHE A 311 -0.99 -10.18 8.33
N VAL A 312 -1.24 -9.03 7.67
CA VAL A 312 -0.17 -8.16 7.11
C VAL A 312 0.86 -7.77 8.19
N LEU A 313 0.40 -7.56 9.44
CA LEU A 313 1.26 -7.19 10.58
C LEU A 313 1.84 -8.40 11.32
N SER A 314 1.43 -9.63 11.01
CA SER A 314 1.94 -10.86 11.63
C SER A 314 3.40 -11.14 11.24
N GLU A 315 3.99 -12.18 11.81
CA GLU A 315 5.35 -12.62 11.45
C GLU A 315 5.42 -13.04 9.98
N GLU A 316 4.40 -13.76 9.49
CA GLU A 316 4.30 -14.21 8.10
C GLU A 316 4.21 -13.01 7.14
N GLY A 317 3.23 -12.13 7.33
CA GLY A 317 3.04 -10.98 6.46
C GLY A 317 4.24 -10.02 6.44
N ARG A 318 4.94 -9.88 7.57
CA ARG A 318 6.19 -9.09 7.66
C ARG A 318 7.33 -9.74 6.88
N LYS A 319 7.49 -11.05 7.00
CA LYS A 319 8.50 -11.79 6.25
C LYS A 319 8.30 -11.59 4.74
N THR A 320 7.05 -11.69 4.27
CA THR A 320 6.70 -11.41 2.87
C THR A 320 7.07 -9.98 2.46
N LEU A 321 6.80 -8.99 3.31
CA LEU A 321 7.21 -7.60 3.05
C LEU A 321 8.73 -7.46 2.95
N GLU A 322 9.51 -8.07 3.86
CA GLU A 322 10.98 -8.06 3.86
C GLU A 322 11.55 -8.71 2.60
N GLU A 323 11.05 -9.90 2.24
CA GLU A 323 11.46 -10.62 1.02
C GLU A 323 11.14 -9.83 -0.25
N CYS A 324 10.08 -9.02 -0.23
CA CYS A 324 9.71 -8.07 -1.29
C CYS A 324 10.44 -6.71 -1.20
N GLY A 325 11.40 -6.53 -0.30
CA GLY A 325 12.24 -5.34 -0.20
C GLY A 325 11.60 -4.13 0.51
N GLN A 326 10.47 -4.31 1.22
CA GLN A 326 9.97 -3.32 2.17
C GLN A 326 10.52 -3.61 3.57
N GLU A 327 10.85 -2.58 4.34
CA GLU A 327 11.27 -2.71 5.74
C GLU A 327 10.06 -2.60 6.68
N PRO A 328 9.62 -3.67 7.39
CA PRO A 328 8.51 -3.61 8.32
C PRO A 328 8.79 -2.71 9.54
N ILE A 329 7.76 -2.02 10.03
CA ILE A 329 7.80 -1.24 11.28
C ILE A 329 7.24 -2.10 12.42
N LEU A 330 8.02 -2.33 13.47
CA LEU A 330 7.74 -3.25 14.56
C LEU A 330 7.79 -2.61 15.95
N PRO A 331 6.68 -2.62 16.70
CA PRO A 331 5.30 -2.82 16.24
C PRO A 331 4.87 -1.72 15.28
N ALA A 332 3.84 -1.95 14.45
CA ALA A 332 3.30 -0.91 13.58
C ALA A 332 2.83 0.31 14.40
N LEU A 333 3.05 1.52 13.87
CA LEU A 333 2.72 2.74 14.62
C LEU A 333 1.29 3.20 14.28
N GLY A 334 0.42 3.18 15.27
CA GLY A 334 -0.97 3.61 15.14
C GLY A 334 -1.15 5.13 15.29
N GLU A 335 -2.03 5.71 14.47
CA GLU A 335 -2.47 7.11 14.58
C GLU A 335 -3.99 7.18 14.40
N GLY A 336 -4.69 8.01 15.19
CA GLY A 336 -6.14 8.18 15.15
C GLY A 336 -6.86 7.55 16.33
N ASN A 337 -8.00 6.90 16.09
CA ASN A 337 -8.89 6.38 17.11
C ASN A 337 -8.27 5.22 17.92
N VAL A 338 -7.93 5.48 19.19
CA VAL A 338 -7.28 4.53 20.10
C VAL A 338 -8.10 3.24 20.32
N SER A 339 -9.44 3.33 20.33
CA SER A 339 -10.30 2.14 20.50
C SER A 339 -10.18 1.21 19.29
N ALA A 340 -10.14 1.76 18.07
CA ALA A 340 -9.94 0.97 16.86
C ALA A 340 -8.54 0.34 16.82
N LEU A 341 -7.51 1.08 17.23
CA LEU A 341 -6.12 0.61 17.27
C LEU A 341 -5.91 -0.55 18.28
N ARG A 342 -6.58 -0.50 19.43
CA ARG A 342 -6.50 -1.57 20.45
C ARG A 342 -6.99 -2.92 19.96
N ALA A 343 -7.81 -2.95 18.90
CA ALA A 343 -8.28 -4.20 18.32
C ALA A 343 -7.15 -5.05 17.70
N PHE A 344 -5.97 -4.46 17.44
CA PHE A 344 -4.79 -5.14 16.90
C PHE A 344 -3.80 -5.61 17.98
N GLY A 345 -4.06 -5.32 19.26
CA GLY A 345 -3.25 -5.81 20.38
C GLY A 345 -1.78 -5.39 20.29
N ALA A 346 -0.89 -6.36 20.53
CA ALA A 346 0.56 -6.13 20.53
C ALA A 346 1.17 -5.84 19.14
N LEU A 347 0.43 -6.05 18.05
CA LEU A 347 0.89 -5.75 16.69
C LEU A 347 1.03 -4.24 16.43
N VAL A 348 0.38 -3.40 17.26
CA VAL A 348 0.30 -1.96 17.08
C VAL A 348 0.74 -1.20 18.32
N SER A 349 1.67 -0.27 18.16
CA SER A 349 2.01 0.73 19.18
C SER A 349 1.00 1.88 19.10
N LEU A 350 0.42 2.21 20.25
CA LEU A 350 -0.51 3.34 20.36
C LEU A 350 0.23 4.68 20.32
N PRO A 351 -0.41 5.76 19.83
CA PRO A 351 0.20 7.09 19.87
C PRO A 351 0.50 7.48 21.33
N ARG A 352 1.67 8.08 21.54
CA ARG A 352 1.98 8.67 22.87
C ARG A 352 0.93 9.73 23.16
N ARG A 353 0.38 9.75 24.36
CA ARG A 353 -0.40 10.90 24.84
C ARG A 353 0.58 12.07 24.90
N GLU A 354 0.31 13.12 24.15
CA GLU A 354 0.90 14.42 24.44
C GLU A 354 0.35 14.83 25.82
N GLU A 355 1.24 14.93 26.81
CA GLU A 355 0.93 15.45 28.15
C GLU A 355 0.82 16.97 28.11
#